data_28ae397ddee7e3ef44b7c0326f79d881
#
_entry.id   28ae397ddee7e3ef44b7c0326f79d881
#
_cell.length_a   1.000
_cell.length_b   1.000
_cell.length_c   1.000
_cell.angle_alpha   90.00
_cell.angle_beta   90.00
_cell.angle_gamma   90.00
#
_symmetry.space_group_name_H-M   'P 1'
#
loop_
_entity.id
_entity.type
_entity.pdbx_description
1 polymer ?
#
loop_
_entity_poly.entity_id
_entity_poly.type
_entity_poly.pdbx_seq_one_letter_code
_entity_poly.pdbx_strand_id
1 'polypeptide(L)'
;MWISVDDVINFHGLKPKHLNLDKEDAGKLEEIVSDWILQAEDLINVYTNRNYTDENVRLAVKNVCLRLTSNMVKLAVQNRDSAIIKVNDWTIQTVPSDIFTDDLKMDLKPFIKDSSNEPGSIGVYAITGEDVLL
;
A
#
# COMPACT_ATOMS: atom_id res chain seq x y z
N MET A 1 6.53 -6.97 7.85
CA MET A 1 5.38 -6.51 7.02
C MET A 1 4.26 -6.04 7.91
N TRP A 2 3.53 -5.04 7.48
CA TRP A 2 2.41 -4.49 8.27
C TRP A 2 1.22 -5.42 8.32
N ILE A 3 1.02 -6.18 7.26
CA ILE A 3 -0.03 -7.19 7.17
C ILE A 3 0.62 -8.50 6.75
N SER A 4 -0.06 -9.62 6.98
CA SER A 4 0.49 -10.91 6.63
C SER A 4 0.06 -11.34 5.23
N VAL A 5 0.83 -12.26 4.65
CA VAL A 5 0.46 -12.89 3.39
C VAL A 5 -0.90 -13.59 3.54
N ASP A 6 -1.12 -14.24 4.69
CA ASP A 6 -2.39 -14.92 4.94
C ASP A 6 -3.58 -13.94 4.97
N ASP A 7 -3.37 -12.73 5.46
CA ASP A 7 -4.42 -11.72 5.45
C ASP A 7 -4.91 -11.44 4.01
N VAL A 8 -3.97 -11.32 3.08
CA VAL A 8 -4.31 -11.06 1.68
C VAL A 8 -4.94 -12.28 1.03
N ILE A 9 -4.35 -13.44 1.25
CA ILE A 9 -4.86 -14.68 0.66
C ILE A 9 -6.29 -14.95 1.15
N ASN A 10 -6.54 -14.79 2.42
CA ASN A 10 -7.87 -15.03 2.99
C ASN A 10 -8.88 -13.98 2.53
N PHE A 11 -8.45 -12.73 2.40
CA PHE A 11 -9.33 -11.65 1.96
C PHE A 11 -9.89 -11.91 0.55
N HIS A 12 -9.10 -12.53 -0.32
CA HIS A 12 -9.50 -12.81 -1.71
C HIS A 12 -9.93 -14.25 -1.94
N GLY A 13 -9.68 -15.16 -1.01
CA GLY A 13 -9.78 -16.58 -1.31
C GLY A 13 -8.82 -16.98 -2.41
N LEU A 14 -7.62 -16.39 -2.40
CA LEU A 14 -6.65 -16.54 -3.46
C LEU A 14 -6.04 -17.92 -3.47
N LYS A 15 -5.95 -18.55 -4.64
CA LYS A 15 -5.34 -19.85 -4.84
C LYS A 15 -4.32 -19.75 -5.96
N PRO A 16 -3.31 -20.65 -5.98
CA PRO A 16 -2.30 -20.61 -7.06
C PRO A 16 -2.90 -20.60 -8.47
N LYS A 17 -4.00 -21.30 -8.69
CA LYS A 17 -4.64 -21.37 -10.01
C LYS A 17 -5.11 -20.00 -10.50
N HIS A 18 -5.41 -19.07 -9.61
CA HIS A 18 -5.87 -17.74 -10.00
C HIS A 18 -4.77 -16.94 -10.68
N LEU A 19 -3.50 -17.33 -10.49
CA LEU A 19 -2.36 -16.70 -11.13
C LEU A 19 -1.65 -17.67 -12.08
N ASN A 20 -2.37 -18.70 -12.56
CA ASN A 20 -1.81 -19.73 -13.44
C ASN A 20 -0.62 -20.46 -12.85
N LEU A 21 -0.64 -20.64 -11.54
CA LEU A 21 0.37 -21.42 -10.83
C LEU A 21 -0.18 -22.80 -10.49
N ASP A 22 0.70 -23.80 -10.43
CA ASP A 22 0.32 -25.12 -10.04
C ASP A 22 0.05 -25.21 -8.54
N LYS A 23 -0.68 -26.24 -8.15
CA LYS A 23 -1.03 -26.46 -6.75
C LYS A 23 0.21 -26.58 -5.85
N GLU A 24 1.30 -27.09 -6.42
CA GLU A 24 2.56 -27.25 -5.69
C GLU A 24 3.32 -25.94 -5.54
N ASP A 25 2.87 -24.88 -6.20
CA ASP A 25 3.54 -23.58 -6.18
C ASP A 25 2.99 -22.62 -5.13
N ALA A 26 2.45 -23.16 -4.03
CA ALA A 26 1.93 -22.34 -2.95
C ALA A 26 3.00 -21.42 -2.37
N GLY A 27 4.25 -21.89 -2.27
CA GLY A 27 5.34 -21.06 -1.80
C GLY A 27 5.64 -19.89 -2.73
N LYS A 28 5.49 -20.12 -4.03
CA LYS A 28 5.68 -19.05 -5.00
C LYS A 28 4.57 -18.01 -4.92
N LEU A 29 3.33 -18.45 -4.67
CA LEU A 29 2.22 -17.54 -4.44
C LEU A 29 2.48 -16.65 -3.23
N GLU A 30 2.94 -17.24 -2.14
CA GLU A 30 3.27 -16.48 -0.93
C GLU A 30 4.36 -15.45 -1.20
N GLU A 31 5.37 -15.83 -1.97
CA GLU A 31 6.46 -14.93 -2.34
C GLU A 31 5.96 -13.74 -3.15
N ILE A 32 5.11 -14.01 -4.13
CA ILE A 32 4.52 -12.95 -4.97
C ILE A 32 3.69 -12.00 -4.13
N VAL A 33 2.83 -12.54 -3.26
CA VAL A 33 1.97 -11.72 -2.41
C VAL A 33 2.82 -10.88 -1.44
N SER A 34 3.88 -11.47 -0.89
CA SER A 34 4.80 -10.75 -0.02
C SER A 34 5.41 -9.54 -0.73
N ASP A 35 5.83 -9.71 -1.98
CA ASP A 35 6.40 -8.61 -2.75
C ASP A 35 5.38 -7.49 -2.98
N TRP A 36 4.12 -7.84 -3.24
CA TRP A 36 3.07 -6.83 -3.39
C TRP A 36 2.83 -6.08 -2.09
N ILE A 37 2.84 -6.76 -0.95
CA ILE A 37 2.69 -6.11 0.34
C ILE A 37 3.81 -5.09 0.57
N LEU A 38 5.05 -5.50 0.32
CA LEU A 38 6.19 -4.62 0.50
C LEU A 38 6.11 -3.40 -0.42
N GLN A 39 5.67 -3.59 -1.64
CA GLN A 39 5.48 -2.46 -2.55
C GLN A 39 4.37 -1.52 -2.06
N ALA A 40 3.27 -2.07 -1.55
CA ALA A 40 2.19 -1.25 -1.02
C ALA A 40 2.67 -0.42 0.17
N GLU A 41 3.46 -1.03 1.06
CA GLU A 41 4.04 -0.31 2.20
C GLU A 41 4.90 0.86 1.75
N ASP A 42 5.74 0.64 0.74
CA ASP A 42 6.61 1.68 0.21
C ASP A 42 5.79 2.83 -0.40
N LEU A 43 4.80 2.50 -1.20
CA LEU A 43 3.93 3.51 -1.81
C LEU A 43 3.24 4.37 -0.74
N ILE A 44 2.74 3.73 0.31
CA ILE A 44 2.06 4.45 1.40
C ILE A 44 3.04 5.35 2.14
N ASN A 45 4.24 4.85 2.44
CA ASN A 45 5.24 5.65 3.13
C ASN A 45 5.64 6.87 2.31
N VAL A 46 5.84 6.69 1.00
CA VAL A 46 6.19 7.82 0.13
C VAL A 46 5.03 8.82 0.07
N TYR A 47 3.81 8.31 -0.13
CA TYR A 47 2.64 9.18 -0.26
C TYR A 47 2.39 10.00 1.01
N THR A 48 2.55 9.38 2.18
CA THR A 48 2.31 10.03 3.46
C THR A 48 3.53 10.79 3.99
N ASN A 49 4.66 10.67 3.32
CA ASN A 49 5.93 11.25 3.76
C ASN A 49 6.30 10.76 5.16
N ARG A 50 6.12 9.45 5.37
CA ARG A 50 6.43 8.81 6.65
C ARG A 50 7.31 7.59 6.43
N ASN A 51 7.85 7.09 7.54
CA ASN A 51 8.64 5.87 7.57
C ASN A 51 8.02 4.89 8.57
N TYR A 52 6.79 4.48 8.30
CA TYR A 52 6.11 3.51 9.15
C TYR A 52 6.85 2.17 9.14
N THR A 53 6.92 1.57 10.32
CA THR A 53 7.43 0.21 10.52
C THR A 53 6.33 -0.65 11.12
N ASP A 54 6.62 -1.94 11.25
CA ASP A 54 5.67 -2.87 11.88
C ASP A 54 5.29 -2.43 13.29
N GLU A 55 6.16 -1.71 13.95
CA GLU A 55 5.98 -1.33 15.35
C GLU A 55 5.16 -0.07 15.54
N ASN A 56 5.18 0.84 14.56
CA ASN A 56 4.54 2.14 14.73
C ASN A 56 3.40 2.42 13.75
N VAL A 57 3.14 1.52 12.82
CA VAL A 57 2.08 1.73 11.83
C VAL A 57 0.71 1.65 12.49
N ARG A 58 -0.15 2.61 12.14
CA ARG A 58 -1.51 2.67 12.68
C ARG A 58 -2.41 1.65 12.01
N LEU A 59 -3.39 1.16 12.74
CA LEU A 59 -4.34 0.18 12.21
C LEU A 59 -5.04 0.68 10.94
N ALA A 60 -5.42 1.95 10.92
CA ALA A 60 -6.06 2.53 9.74
C ALA A 60 -5.15 2.48 8.51
N VAL A 61 -3.86 2.67 8.71
CA VAL A 61 -2.89 2.60 7.61
C VAL A 61 -2.68 1.16 7.17
N LYS A 62 -2.67 0.21 8.10
CA LYS A 62 -2.63 -1.23 7.75
C LYS A 62 -3.82 -1.61 6.88
N ASN A 63 -4.99 -1.09 7.19
CA ASN A 63 -6.20 -1.36 6.40
C ASN A 63 -6.05 -0.83 4.97
N VAL A 64 -5.48 0.36 4.81
CA VAL A 64 -5.21 0.90 3.48
C VAL A 64 -4.19 0.02 2.75
N CYS A 65 -3.18 -0.47 3.45
CA CYS A 65 -2.19 -1.37 2.88
C CYS A 65 -2.85 -2.64 2.34
N LEU A 66 -3.76 -3.23 3.10
CA LEU A 66 -4.49 -4.43 2.66
C LEU A 66 -5.30 -4.14 1.39
N ARG A 67 -6.02 -3.02 1.36
CA ARG A 67 -6.85 -2.67 0.20
C ARG A 67 -6.00 -2.34 -1.02
N LEU A 68 -4.89 -1.66 -0.84
CA LEU A 68 -3.96 -1.35 -1.94
C LEU A 68 -3.36 -2.64 -2.50
N THR A 69 -2.90 -3.54 -1.63
CA THR A 69 -2.40 -4.84 -2.05
C THR A 69 -3.49 -5.63 -2.77
N SER A 70 -4.74 -5.55 -2.29
CA SER A 70 -5.88 -6.21 -2.93
C SER A 70 -6.09 -5.73 -4.36
N ASN A 71 -5.92 -4.43 -4.61
CA ASN A 71 -6.04 -3.91 -5.97
C ASN A 71 -4.96 -4.47 -6.89
N MET A 72 -3.74 -4.66 -6.36
CA MET A 72 -2.66 -5.29 -7.12
C MET A 72 -2.99 -6.75 -7.44
N VAL A 73 -3.56 -7.48 -6.47
CA VAL A 73 -3.98 -8.86 -6.69
C VAL A 73 -5.04 -8.94 -7.78
N LYS A 74 -6.04 -8.06 -7.74
CA LYS A 74 -7.10 -8.03 -8.74
C LYS A 74 -6.53 -7.80 -10.15
N LEU A 75 -5.60 -6.88 -10.28
CA LEU A 75 -4.96 -6.64 -11.57
C LEU A 75 -4.23 -7.88 -12.07
N ALA A 76 -3.50 -8.54 -11.20
CA ALA A 76 -2.74 -9.73 -11.57
C ALA A 76 -3.68 -10.88 -11.98
N VAL A 77 -4.79 -11.06 -11.26
CA VAL A 77 -5.77 -12.10 -11.61
C VAL A 77 -6.42 -11.80 -12.96
N GLN A 78 -6.72 -10.55 -13.25
CA GLN A 78 -7.27 -10.13 -14.53
C GLN A 78 -6.30 -10.37 -15.68
N ASN A 79 -5.01 -10.29 -15.42
CA ASN A 79 -3.96 -10.44 -16.42
C ASN A 79 -3.22 -11.78 -16.29
N ARG A 80 -3.87 -12.78 -15.68
CA ARG A 80 -3.21 -14.07 -15.39
C ARG A 80 -2.74 -14.81 -16.64
N ASP A 81 -3.35 -14.51 -17.79
CA ASP A 81 -2.98 -15.14 -19.05
C ASP A 81 -1.73 -14.49 -19.67
N SER A 82 -1.25 -13.42 -19.08
CA SER A 82 0.01 -12.83 -19.47
C SER A 82 1.16 -13.78 -19.11
N ALA A 83 2.16 -13.83 -19.96
CA ALA A 83 3.31 -14.71 -19.73
C ALA A 83 4.11 -14.34 -18.49
N ILE A 84 3.91 -13.14 -17.97
CA ILE A 84 4.70 -12.63 -16.85
C ILE A 84 3.78 -12.21 -15.73
N ILE A 85 3.89 -12.90 -14.60
CA ILE A 85 3.24 -12.49 -13.35
C ILE A 85 4.37 -12.04 -12.44
N LYS A 86 4.49 -10.74 -12.25
CA LYS A 86 5.50 -10.19 -11.37
C LYS A 86 5.00 -8.90 -10.75
N VAL A 87 5.64 -8.52 -9.65
CA VAL A 87 5.36 -7.25 -9.02
C VAL A 87 5.98 -6.14 -9.85
N ASN A 88 5.20 -5.12 -10.17
CA ASN A 88 5.70 -3.95 -10.87
C ASN A 88 6.38 -3.00 -9.89
N ASP A 89 7.44 -2.33 -10.34
CA ASP A 89 8.13 -1.34 -9.54
C ASP A 89 7.45 0.01 -9.70
N TRP A 90 6.25 0.13 -9.18
CA TRP A 90 5.51 1.39 -9.26
C TRP A 90 6.06 2.41 -8.28
N THR A 91 6.07 3.67 -8.72
CA THR A 91 6.32 4.81 -7.84
C THR A 91 5.00 5.56 -7.67
N ILE A 92 5.00 6.55 -6.79
CA ILE A 92 3.80 7.39 -6.60
C ILE A 92 3.42 8.09 -7.91
N GLN A 93 4.41 8.41 -8.76
CA GLN A 93 4.15 9.05 -10.03
C GLN A 93 3.65 8.10 -11.11
N THR A 94 3.98 6.82 -11.02
CA THR A 94 3.69 5.86 -12.08
C THR A 94 2.58 4.86 -11.72
N VAL A 95 2.21 4.74 -10.46
CA VAL A 95 1.19 3.78 -10.06
C VAL A 95 -0.16 4.15 -10.69
N PRO A 96 -0.85 3.17 -11.32
CA PRO A 96 -2.15 3.45 -11.94
C PRO A 96 -3.19 3.93 -10.91
N SER A 97 -4.08 4.81 -11.34
CA SER A 97 -5.11 5.37 -10.47
C SER A 97 -6.18 4.34 -10.07
N ASP A 98 -6.30 3.25 -10.79
CA ASP A 98 -7.20 2.17 -10.41
C ASP A 98 -6.55 1.20 -9.41
N ILE A 99 -5.27 1.36 -9.13
CA ILE A 99 -4.55 0.62 -8.10
C ILE A 99 -4.48 1.48 -6.82
N PHE A 100 -3.82 2.63 -6.89
CA PHE A 100 -3.77 3.58 -5.77
C PHE A 100 -4.89 4.60 -5.98
N THR A 101 -6.09 4.23 -5.57
CA THR A 101 -7.31 4.96 -5.88
C THR A 101 -7.47 6.20 -5.01
N ASP A 102 -8.39 7.09 -5.43
CA ASP A 102 -8.66 8.33 -4.70
C ASP A 102 -9.23 8.07 -3.31
N ASP A 103 -10.04 7.01 -3.15
CA ASP A 103 -10.57 6.68 -1.82
C ASP A 103 -9.47 6.24 -0.86
N LEU A 104 -8.47 5.50 -1.35
CA LEU A 104 -7.32 5.13 -0.52
C LEU A 104 -6.53 6.38 -0.13
N LYS A 105 -6.35 7.29 -1.07
CA LYS A 105 -5.64 8.54 -0.81
C LYS A 105 -6.40 9.40 0.21
N MET A 106 -7.72 9.43 0.13
CA MET A 106 -8.53 10.15 1.11
C MET A 106 -8.38 9.57 2.50
N ASP A 107 -8.36 8.24 2.60
CA ASP A 107 -8.20 7.57 3.89
C ASP A 107 -6.82 7.81 4.48
N LEU A 108 -5.82 8.06 3.64
CA LEU A 108 -4.47 8.36 4.11
C LEU A 108 -4.25 9.84 4.42
N LYS A 109 -5.15 10.69 3.99
CA LYS A 109 -4.97 12.15 4.13
C LYS A 109 -4.65 12.58 5.57
N PRO A 110 -5.35 12.07 6.60
CA PRO A 110 -5.04 12.48 7.98
C PRO A 110 -3.65 12.05 8.43
N PHE A 111 -3.00 11.14 7.72
CA PHE A 111 -1.70 10.59 8.10
C PHE A 111 -0.55 11.20 7.31
N ILE A 112 -0.83 12.08 6.37
CA ILE A 112 0.23 12.73 5.59
C ILE A 112 1.00 13.67 6.50
N LYS A 113 2.32 13.50 6.51
CA LYS A 113 3.19 14.38 7.26
C LYS A 113 3.50 15.60 6.41
N ASP A 114 3.16 16.77 6.93
CA ASP A 114 3.42 18.01 6.24
C ASP A 114 4.88 18.40 6.39
N SER A 115 5.61 18.42 5.29
CA SER A 115 7.03 18.77 5.31
C SER A 115 7.25 20.23 5.67
N SER A 116 6.27 21.10 5.51
CA SER A 116 6.39 22.50 5.89
C SER A 116 6.41 22.70 7.39
N ASN A 117 6.03 21.68 8.15
CA ASN A 117 6.03 21.71 9.63
C ASN A 117 7.24 21.00 10.21
N GLU A 118 8.31 20.93 9.47
CA GLU A 118 9.53 20.30 9.98
C GLU A 118 10.10 21.07 11.16
N PRO A 119 10.79 20.35 12.06
CA PRO A 119 11.51 21.01 13.14
C PRO A 119 12.48 22.02 12.55
N GLY A 120 12.50 23.17 13.04
CA GLY A 120 13.31 24.24 12.50
C GLY A 120 12.52 25.22 11.67
N SER A 121 11.43 24.83 11.08
CA SER A 121 10.48 25.81 10.60
C SER A 121 9.62 26.19 11.78
N ILE A 122 9.37 27.43 11.96
CA ILE A 122 8.53 27.86 13.03
C ILE A 122 7.12 27.71 12.55
N GLY A 123 6.57 26.89 13.19
CA GLY A 123 5.23 26.60 12.86
C GLY A 123 4.34 27.75 13.09
N VAL A 124 3.94 28.24 12.80
CA VAL A 124 3.14 29.04 13.07
C VAL A 124 1.89 28.88 12.68
N TYR A 125 1.92 28.20 12.77
CA TYR A 125 1.25 27.78 12.55
C TYR A 125 0.18 27.65 12.60
N ALA A 126 -0.07 27.72 12.65
CA ALA A 126 -0.68 27.47 12.85
C ALA A 126 -1.62 27.27 12.73
N ILE A 127 -1.93 27.49 12.88
CA ILE A 127 -2.28 27.28 13.06
C ILE A 127 -3.04 27.08 12.81
N THR A 128 -3.45 27.46 12.84
CA THR A 128 -3.69 27.14 12.88
C THR A 128 -4.40 27.02 12.69
N GLY A 129 -4.72 27.59 12.91
CA GLY A 129 -4.87 27.42 13.04
C GLY A 129 -5.29 27.40 12.78
N GLU A 130 -5.26 27.85 12.68
CA GLU A 130 -4.85 27.63 12.77
C GLU A 130 -4.65 27.54 12.55
N ASP A 131 -4.94 28.34 12.51
CA ASP A 131 -4.10 28.25 12.65
C ASP A 131 -4.18 28.31 12.47
N VAL A 132 -4.40 28.92 12.60
CA VAL A 132 -3.77 28.98 12.81
C VAL A 132 -3.74 28.95 12.72
N LEU A 133 -4.00 29.53 12.61
CA LEU A 133 -3.27 29.45 12.79
C LEU A 133 -3.37 29.25 12.64
N LEU A 134 -3.68 29.95 12.64
CA LEU A 134 -2.97 29.75 12.75
C LEU A 134 -3.00 29.33 12.62
#